data_9ee8777251a5d8c0c3d7efb21fd1dff6
#
_entry.id   9ee8777251a5d8c0c3d7efb21fd1dff6
#
_cell.length_a   1.000
_cell.length_b   1.000
_cell.length_c   1.000
_cell.angle_alpha   90.00
_cell.angle_beta   90.00
_cell.angle_gamma   90.00
#
_symmetry.space_group_name_H-M   'P 1'
#
loop_
_entity.id
_entity.type
_entity.pdbx_description
1 polymer ?
#
loop_
_entity_poly.entity_id
_entity_poly.type
_entity_poly.pdbx_seq_one_letter_code
_entity_poly.pdbx_strand_id
1 'polypeptide(L)'
;MGSGNWIVDNLNSALEMWNGRLAEIWQLISTSPESFKGGGVWNVIVNINDGLKAVGYALLVLFFVMGVVKTCGSFTEMKKPEVAFKCFIRFVLAQAAVSWGMELMTGAFRVAQGMVTTIMDSSGLTAMSATTLPDELVSVIEDVGFIDSIPLWAVTLLGSLFIWVLSLVMILTVYSLSLIHI
;
A
#
# COMPACT_ATOMS: atom_id res chain seq x y z
N MET A 1 12.98 24.66 19.97
CA MET A 1 13.55 25.24 21.21
C MET A 1 12.84 24.54 22.34
N GLY A 2 13.55 23.82 23.23
CA GLY A 2 12.91 23.20 24.39
C GLY A 2 12.32 24.26 25.29
N SER A 3 11.16 23.99 25.88
CA SER A 3 10.45 24.90 26.79
C SER A 3 11.19 25.11 28.11
N GLY A 4 12.29 24.41 28.34
CA GLY A 4 12.98 24.35 29.63
C GLY A 4 12.28 23.49 30.68
N ASN A 5 11.09 22.98 30.37
CA ASN A 5 10.35 22.02 31.19
C ASN A 5 10.47 20.64 30.61
N TRP A 6 11.15 19.75 31.32
CA TRP A 6 11.40 18.38 30.89
C TRP A 6 10.10 17.59 30.59
N ILE A 7 9.00 17.87 31.25
CA ILE A 7 7.68 17.21 31.03
C ILE A 7 7.14 17.59 29.66
N VAL A 8 7.18 18.85 29.30
CA VAL A 8 6.73 19.37 28.01
C VAL A 8 7.61 18.83 26.89
N ASP A 9 8.93 18.80 27.08
CA ASP A 9 9.88 18.27 26.11
C ASP A 9 9.65 16.76 25.86
N ASN A 10 9.38 15.98 26.90
CA ASN A 10 9.08 14.55 26.79
C ASN A 10 7.77 14.29 26.01
N LEU A 11 6.71 15.05 26.30
CA LEU A 11 5.44 14.94 25.60
C LEU A 11 5.58 15.36 24.13
N ASN A 12 6.27 16.46 23.86
CA ASN A 12 6.53 16.90 22.48
C ASN A 12 7.31 15.86 21.70
N SER A 13 8.36 15.26 22.29
CA SER A 13 9.12 14.18 21.66
C SER A 13 8.26 12.96 21.34
N ALA A 14 7.32 12.60 22.21
CA ALA A 14 6.39 11.52 21.96
C ALA A 14 5.41 11.85 20.81
N LEU A 15 4.90 13.08 20.75
CA LEU A 15 4.02 13.54 19.68
C LEU A 15 4.75 13.70 18.35
N GLU A 16 5.98 14.18 18.34
CA GLU A 16 6.82 14.23 17.15
C GLU A 16 7.05 12.84 16.57
N MET A 17 7.35 11.85 17.42
CA MET A 17 7.48 10.46 16.99
C MET A 17 6.17 9.93 16.41
N TRP A 18 5.04 10.19 17.06
CA TRP A 18 3.71 9.82 16.57
C TRP A 18 3.44 10.42 15.18
N ASN A 19 3.65 11.72 15.03
CA ASN A 19 3.47 12.43 13.76
C ASN A 19 4.39 11.89 12.67
N GLY A 20 5.65 11.59 13.01
CA GLY A 20 6.60 10.97 12.09
C GLY A 20 6.14 9.60 11.61
N ARG A 21 5.58 8.76 12.50
CA ARG A 21 5.04 7.45 12.13
C ARG A 21 3.78 7.56 11.28
N LEU A 22 2.91 8.51 11.57
CA LEU A 22 1.76 8.81 10.71
C LEU A 22 2.20 9.21 9.31
N ALA A 23 3.17 10.12 9.19
CA ALA A 23 3.69 10.53 7.90
C ALA A 23 4.31 9.35 7.10
N GLU A 24 5.05 8.46 7.78
CA GLU A 24 5.60 7.23 7.18
C GLU A 24 4.49 6.31 6.68
N ILE A 25 3.43 6.11 7.45
CA ILE A 25 2.27 5.31 7.06
C ILE A 25 1.57 5.91 5.85
N TRP A 26 1.36 7.22 5.84
CA TRP A 26 0.75 7.91 4.70
C TRP A 26 1.58 7.76 3.44
N GLN A 27 2.89 7.89 3.56
CA GLN A 27 3.80 7.64 2.45
C GLN A 27 3.69 6.21 1.93
N LEU A 28 3.62 5.21 2.81
CA LEU A 28 3.47 3.81 2.43
C LEU A 28 2.16 3.54 1.69
N ILE A 29 1.04 4.08 2.19
CA ILE A 29 -0.29 3.87 1.61
C ILE A 29 -0.43 4.60 0.28
N SER A 30 0.16 5.79 0.14
CA SER A 30 0.09 6.60 -1.08
C SER A 30 1.12 6.21 -2.14
N THR A 31 2.10 5.36 -1.82
CA THR A 31 3.13 4.93 -2.76
C THR A 31 2.62 3.79 -3.63
N SER A 32 2.76 3.93 -4.95
CA SER A 32 2.40 2.83 -5.87
C SER A 32 3.34 1.64 -5.71
N PRO A 33 2.89 0.40 -5.97
CA PRO A 33 3.76 -0.78 -5.99
C PRO A 33 4.98 -0.63 -6.90
N GLU A 34 4.82 0.11 -8.01
CA GLU A 34 5.90 0.39 -8.97
C GLU A 34 7.05 1.18 -8.35
N SER A 35 6.75 2.13 -7.47
CA SER A 35 7.73 3.03 -6.84
C SER A 35 8.13 2.64 -5.42
N PHE A 36 7.51 1.60 -4.88
CA PHE A 36 7.81 1.12 -3.53
C PHE A 36 9.29 0.76 -3.39
N LYS A 37 9.96 1.33 -2.38
CA LYS A 37 11.40 1.16 -2.11
C LYS A 37 12.29 1.37 -3.36
N GLY A 38 11.98 2.40 -4.14
CA GLY A 38 12.75 2.74 -5.34
C GLY A 38 12.53 1.79 -6.52
N GLY A 39 11.44 1.01 -6.52
CA GLY A 39 11.08 0.12 -7.63
C GLY A 39 11.87 -1.18 -7.73
N GLY A 40 12.78 -1.46 -6.78
CA GLY A 40 13.62 -2.65 -6.85
C GLY A 40 12.81 -3.96 -6.87
N VAL A 41 11.81 -4.07 -6.02
CA VAL A 41 10.90 -5.24 -5.98
C VAL A 41 10.08 -5.34 -7.24
N TRP A 42 9.58 -4.20 -7.74
CA TRP A 42 8.79 -4.14 -8.96
C TRP A 42 9.58 -4.61 -10.19
N ASN A 43 10.83 -4.20 -10.32
CA ASN A 43 11.71 -4.64 -11.41
C ASN A 43 11.90 -6.17 -11.40
N VAL A 44 12.01 -6.78 -10.23
CA VAL A 44 12.08 -8.26 -10.12
C VAL A 44 10.77 -8.88 -10.60
N ILE A 45 9.62 -8.33 -10.20
CA ILE A 45 8.30 -8.81 -10.64
C ILE A 45 8.16 -8.72 -12.17
N VAL A 46 8.57 -7.59 -12.77
CA VAL A 46 8.55 -7.39 -14.23
C VAL A 46 9.43 -8.43 -14.92
N ASN A 47 10.65 -8.64 -14.45
CA ASN A 47 11.57 -9.63 -15.03
C ASN A 47 11.02 -11.06 -14.95
N ILE A 48 10.40 -11.43 -13.83
CA ILE A 48 9.73 -12.73 -13.66
C ILE A 48 8.55 -12.83 -14.63
N ASN A 49 7.72 -11.79 -14.74
CA ASN A 49 6.60 -11.77 -15.66
C ASN A 49 7.06 -11.96 -17.13
N ASP A 50 8.13 -11.31 -17.53
CA ASP A 50 8.67 -11.43 -18.90
C ASP A 50 9.18 -12.85 -19.18
N GLY A 51 9.81 -13.49 -18.21
CA GLY A 51 10.17 -14.90 -18.31
C GLY A 51 8.94 -15.82 -18.38
N LEU A 52 7.91 -15.54 -17.60
CA LEU A 52 6.67 -16.32 -17.60
C LEU A 52 5.82 -16.08 -18.86
N LYS A 53 5.90 -14.92 -19.50
CA LYS A 53 5.21 -14.66 -20.79
C LYS A 53 5.60 -15.67 -21.85
N ALA A 54 6.88 -16.03 -21.97
CA ALA A 54 7.34 -17.02 -22.93
C ALA A 54 6.68 -18.39 -22.71
N VAL A 55 6.62 -18.83 -21.46
CA VAL A 55 5.93 -20.06 -21.06
C VAL A 55 4.42 -19.94 -21.31
N GLY A 56 3.83 -18.79 -20.98
CA GLY A 56 2.42 -18.49 -21.21
C GLY A 56 2.02 -18.59 -22.68
N TYR A 57 2.83 -18.06 -23.58
CA TYR A 57 2.60 -18.19 -25.03
C TYR A 57 2.71 -19.65 -25.52
N ALA A 58 3.69 -20.40 -25.05
CA ALA A 58 3.83 -21.80 -25.39
C ALA A 58 2.61 -22.63 -24.96
N LEU A 59 2.15 -22.40 -23.72
CA LEU A 59 0.94 -23.05 -23.19
C LEU A 59 -0.32 -22.59 -23.92
N LEU A 60 -0.43 -21.31 -24.27
CA LEU A 60 -1.54 -20.75 -25.03
C LEU A 60 -1.71 -21.50 -26.38
N VAL A 61 -0.60 -21.65 -27.15
CA VAL A 61 -0.61 -22.37 -28.41
C VAL A 61 -0.99 -23.84 -28.20
N LEU A 62 -0.40 -24.49 -27.20
CA LEU A 62 -0.70 -25.89 -26.86
C LEU A 62 -2.18 -26.08 -26.53
N PHE A 63 -2.74 -25.26 -25.64
CA PHE A 63 -4.15 -25.35 -25.26
C PHE A 63 -5.09 -24.96 -26.40
N PHE A 64 -4.69 -24.03 -27.25
CA PHE A 64 -5.45 -23.68 -28.45
C PHE A 64 -5.54 -24.85 -29.39
N VAL A 65 -4.42 -25.52 -29.72
CA VAL A 65 -4.38 -26.70 -30.58
C VAL A 65 -5.23 -27.82 -29.99
N MET A 66 -5.05 -28.12 -28.69
CA MET A 66 -5.89 -29.12 -28.00
C MET A 66 -7.38 -28.76 -28.05
N GLY A 67 -7.72 -27.48 -27.84
CA GLY A 67 -9.08 -26.97 -27.90
C GLY A 67 -9.70 -27.14 -29.30
N VAL A 68 -8.94 -26.82 -30.35
CA VAL A 68 -9.34 -27.00 -31.73
C VAL A 68 -9.57 -28.51 -32.03
N VAL A 69 -8.63 -29.36 -31.68
CA VAL A 69 -8.76 -30.83 -31.88
C VAL A 69 -9.97 -31.38 -31.13
N LYS A 70 -10.21 -30.95 -29.90
CA LYS A 70 -11.34 -31.41 -29.07
C LYS A 70 -12.69 -30.90 -29.56
N THR A 71 -12.74 -29.66 -30.06
CA THR A 71 -13.99 -29.05 -30.55
C THR A 71 -14.29 -29.46 -31.99
N CYS A 72 -13.25 -29.70 -32.77
CA CYS A 72 -13.34 -30.07 -34.19
C CYS A 72 -12.98 -31.53 -34.39
N GLY A 73 -13.46 -32.43 -33.55
CA GLY A 73 -13.25 -33.90 -33.66
C GLY A 73 -13.68 -34.53 -34.99
N SER A 74 -14.28 -33.73 -35.87
CA SER A 74 -14.55 -34.02 -37.26
C SER A 74 -14.20 -32.80 -38.10
N PHE A 75 -13.41 -33.00 -39.17
CA PHE A 75 -13.10 -31.96 -40.18
C PHE A 75 -14.34 -31.28 -40.76
N THR A 76 -15.50 -31.93 -40.64
CA THR A 76 -16.79 -31.41 -41.11
C THR A 76 -17.33 -30.28 -40.24
N GLU A 77 -17.01 -30.22 -38.94
CA GLU A 77 -17.44 -29.15 -38.05
C GLU A 77 -16.58 -27.89 -38.17
N MET A 78 -15.30 -28.02 -38.53
CA MET A 78 -14.43 -26.87 -38.83
C MET A 78 -14.88 -26.07 -40.06
N LYS A 79 -15.70 -26.62 -40.92
CA LYS A 79 -16.28 -25.90 -42.06
C LYS A 79 -17.40 -24.94 -41.70
N LYS A 80 -17.85 -24.97 -40.43
CA LYS A 80 -18.81 -23.96 -39.91
C LYS A 80 -18.06 -22.73 -39.48
N PRO A 81 -18.20 -21.60 -40.18
CA PRO A 81 -17.42 -20.36 -39.89
C PRO A 81 -17.65 -19.84 -38.47
N GLU A 82 -18.82 -20.09 -37.90
CA GLU A 82 -19.18 -19.66 -36.53
C GLU A 82 -18.33 -20.34 -35.46
N VAL A 83 -18.00 -21.60 -35.60
CA VAL A 83 -17.19 -22.38 -34.64
C VAL A 83 -15.73 -21.91 -34.70
N ALA A 84 -15.19 -21.73 -35.91
CA ALA A 84 -13.86 -21.22 -36.14
C ALA A 84 -13.71 -19.80 -35.56
N PHE A 85 -14.70 -18.94 -35.77
CA PHE A 85 -14.69 -17.56 -35.26
C PHE A 85 -14.73 -17.49 -33.72
N LYS A 86 -15.56 -18.33 -33.08
CA LYS A 86 -15.59 -18.42 -31.60
C LYS A 86 -14.25 -18.91 -31.05
N CYS A 87 -13.60 -19.87 -31.68
CA CYS A 87 -12.31 -20.39 -31.28
C CYS A 87 -11.22 -19.33 -31.42
N PHE A 88 -11.24 -18.59 -32.53
CA PHE A 88 -10.32 -17.47 -32.79
C PHE A 88 -10.47 -16.33 -31.80
N ILE A 89 -11.70 -15.89 -31.46
CA ILE A 89 -11.93 -14.85 -30.46
C ILE A 89 -11.37 -15.27 -29.10
N ARG A 90 -11.61 -16.53 -28.68
CA ARG A 90 -11.06 -17.03 -27.40
C ARG A 90 -9.53 -17.00 -27.38
N PHE A 91 -8.91 -17.38 -28.48
CA PHE A 91 -7.46 -17.33 -28.63
C PHE A 91 -6.94 -15.88 -28.53
N VAL A 92 -7.54 -14.95 -29.25
CA VAL A 92 -7.15 -13.54 -29.25
C VAL A 92 -7.32 -12.93 -27.86
N LEU A 93 -8.43 -13.22 -27.16
CA LEU A 93 -8.64 -12.74 -25.78
C LEU A 93 -7.61 -13.30 -24.81
N ALA A 94 -7.30 -14.59 -24.92
CA ALA A 94 -6.29 -15.21 -24.06
C ALA A 94 -4.89 -14.67 -24.37
N GLN A 95 -4.57 -14.47 -25.65
CA GLN A 95 -3.31 -13.82 -26.06
C GLN A 95 -3.22 -12.38 -25.55
N ALA A 96 -4.29 -11.62 -25.63
CA ALA A 96 -4.36 -10.26 -25.08
C ALA A 96 -4.10 -10.25 -23.58
N ALA A 97 -4.69 -11.18 -22.83
CA ALA A 97 -4.47 -11.30 -21.39
C ALA A 97 -3.00 -11.62 -21.04
N VAL A 98 -2.35 -12.51 -21.79
CA VAL A 98 -0.92 -12.83 -21.60
C VAL A 98 -0.03 -11.67 -22.01
N SER A 99 -0.36 -10.97 -23.11
CA SER A 99 0.46 -9.85 -23.63
C SER A 99 0.41 -8.63 -22.74
N TRP A 100 -0.80 -8.24 -22.29
CA TRP A 100 -1.07 -6.98 -21.58
C TRP A 100 -1.45 -7.18 -20.12
N GLY A 101 -1.29 -8.38 -19.57
CA GLY A 101 -1.67 -8.67 -18.18
C GLY A 101 -0.98 -7.76 -17.18
N MET A 102 0.31 -7.45 -17.41
CA MET A 102 1.08 -6.56 -16.54
C MET A 102 0.58 -5.12 -16.63
N GLU A 103 0.30 -4.63 -17.83
CA GLU A 103 -0.23 -3.29 -18.07
C GLU A 103 -1.63 -3.12 -17.44
N LEU A 104 -2.46 -4.16 -17.54
CA LEU A 104 -3.78 -4.17 -16.88
C LEU A 104 -3.66 -4.14 -15.36
N MET A 105 -2.74 -4.93 -14.79
CA MET A 105 -2.48 -4.94 -13.35
C MET A 105 -1.95 -3.57 -12.88
N THR A 106 -0.98 -3.02 -13.60
CA THR A 106 -0.44 -1.67 -13.33
C THR A 106 -1.53 -0.60 -13.41
N GLY A 107 -2.39 -0.69 -14.43
CA GLY A 107 -3.55 0.20 -14.57
C GLY A 107 -4.51 0.11 -13.39
N ALA A 108 -4.81 -1.11 -12.91
CA ALA A 108 -5.65 -1.32 -11.74
C ALA A 108 -5.04 -0.71 -10.47
N PHE A 109 -3.72 -0.87 -10.26
CA PHE A 109 -3.02 -0.24 -9.14
C PHE A 109 -3.06 1.29 -9.21
N ARG A 110 -2.88 1.89 -10.40
CA ARG A 110 -2.98 3.35 -10.58
C ARG A 110 -4.39 3.88 -10.27
N VAL A 111 -5.43 3.15 -10.68
CA VAL A 111 -6.81 3.50 -10.32
C VAL A 111 -7.01 3.42 -8.81
N ALA A 112 -6.57 2.33 -8.16
CA ALA A 112 -6.67 2.17 -6.71
C ALA A 112 -5.91 3.29 -5.97
N GLN A 113 -4.70 3.64 -6.43
CA GLN A 113 -3.92 4.74 -5.87
C GLN A 113 -4.63 6.09 -6.05
N GLY A 114 -5.21 6.35 -7.23
CA GLY A 114 -6.02 7.54 -7.47
C GLY A 114 -7.23 7.64 -6.53
N MET A 115 -7.88 6.52 -6.22
CA MET A 115 -8.96 6.50 -5.23
C MET A 115 -8.43 6.83 -3.82
N VAL A 116 -7.31 6.25 -3.40
CA VAL A 116 -6.70 6.53 -2.10
C VAL A 116 -6.35 8.00 -1.97
N THR A 117 -5.66 8.58 -2.96
CA THR A 117 -5.31 10.02 -2.94
C THR A 117 -6.54 10.91 -2.91
N THR A 118 -7.58 10.59 -3.70
CA THR A 118 -8.84 11.35 -3.69
C THR A 118 -9.53 11.29 -2.33
N ILE A 119 -9.57 10.13 -1.68
CA ILE A 119 -10.14 9.98 -0.34
C ILE A 119 -9.33 10.79 0.67
N MET A 120 -8.00 10.73 0.60
CA MET A 120 -7.11 11.49 1.46
C MET A 120 -7.35 13.00 1.32
N ASP A 121 -7.40 13.49 0.09
CA ASP A 121 -7.62 14.91 -0.19
C ASP A 121 -9.01 15.38 0.26
N SER A 122 -10.05 14.58 0.00
CA SER A 122 -11.43 14.92 0.36
C SER A 122 -11.70 14.85 1.86
N SER A 123 -10.99 13.99 2.58
CA SER A 123 -11.12 13.86 4.04
C SER A 123 -10.22 14.82 4.82
N GLY A 124 -9.42 15.66 4.15
CA GLY A 124 -8.47 16.57 4.79
C GLY A 124 -7.29 15.85 5.46
N LEU A 125 -7.15 14.56 5.24
CA LEU A 125 -6.08 13.75 5.85
C LEU A 125 -4.70 14.07 5.29
N THR A 126 -4.62 14.62 4.08
CA THR A 126 -3.36 15.14 3.50
C THR A 126 -2.84 16.37 4.24
N ALA A 127 -3.75 17.13 4.84
CA ALA A 127 -3.47 18.28 5.68
C ALA A 127 -3.53 17.93 7.17
N MET A 128 -3.16 16.70 7.56
CA MET A 128 -3.09 16.35 8.98
C MET A 128 -2.13 17.32 9.66
N SER A 129 -2.73 18.29 10.34
CA SER A 129 -1.98 19.15 11.26
C SER A 129 -1.27 18.24 12.24
N ALA A 130 0.05 18.39 12.34
CA ALA A 130 0.81 17.63 13.32
C ALA A 130 0.11 17.77 14.67
N THR A 131 -0.10 16.67 15.36
CA THR A 131 -0.66 16.69 16.71
C THR A 131 0.36 17.39 17.59
N THR A 132 -0.02 18.56 18.11
CA THR A 132 0.81 19.37 19.00
C THR A 132 0.16 19.46 20.37
N LEU A 133 0.96 19.72 21.38
CA LEU A 133 0.44 20.05 22.70
C LEU A 133 -0.28 21.40 22.64
N PRO A 134 -1.52 21.53 23.15
CA PRO A 134 -2.19 22.80 23.25
C PRO A 134 -1.41 23.76 24.18
N ASP A 135 -1.31 25.02 23.77
CA ASP A 135 -0.57 26.07 24.56
C ASP A 135 -1.12 26.22 25.98
N GLU A 136 -2.42 25.99 26.15
CA GLU A 136 -3.08 26.01 27.46
C GLU A 136 -2.54 24.93 28.40
N LEU A 137 -2.30 23.69 27.85
CA LEU A 137 -1.69 22.60 28.64
C LEU A 137 -0.22 22.90 28.95
N VAL A 138 0.51 23.46 28.00
CA VAL A 138 1.92 23.88 28.23
C VAL A 138 2.00 24.87 29.35
N SER A 139 1.18 25.93 29.36
CA SER A 139 1.16 26.96 30.41
C SER A 139 0.81 26.38 31.78
N VAL A 140 -0.15 25.46 31.86
CA VAL A 140 -0.51 24.80 33.13
C VAL A 140 0.64 23.93 33.65
N ILE A 141 1.34 23.19 32.76
CA ILE A 141 2.49 22.34 33.16
C ILE A 141 3.67 23.22 33.63
N GLU A 142 3.89 24.37 33.01
CA GLU A 142 4.98 25.30 33.38
C GLU A 142 4.72 26.00 34.69
N ASP A 143 3.46 26.25 35.06
CA ASP A 143 3.06 26.93 36.30
C ASP A 143 3.00 26.01 37.55
N VAL A 144 3.16 24.69 37.34
CA VAL A 144 3.13 23.69 38.43
C VAL A 144 4.43 23.77 39.26
N GLY A 145 4.29 23.91 40.57
CA GLY A 145 5.41 23.88 41.51
C GLY A 145 6.16 22.54 41.53
N PHE A 146 7.42 22.56 41.97
CA PHE A 146 8.31 21.39 41.93
C PHE A 146 7.74 20.15 42.65
N ILE A 147 7.04 20.30 43.77
CA ILE A 147 6.49 19.20 44.56
C ILE A 147 5.27 18.61 43.85
N ASP A 148 4.40 19.42 43.27
CA ASP A 148 3.21 19.04 42.55
C ASP A 148 3.51 18.49 41.14
N SER A 149 4.72 18.68 40.64
CA SER A 149 5.18 18.15 39.35
C SER A 149 5.54 16.66 39.39
N ILE A 150 5.78 16.05 40.58
CA ILE A 150 6.16 14.66 40.71
C ILE A 150 5.06 13.68 40.17
N PRO A 151 3.78 13.79 40.63
CA PRO A 151 2.72 12.93 40.06
C PRO A 151 2.46 13.25 38.59
N LEU A 152 2.54 14.50 38.16
CA LEU A 152 2.39 14.91 36.78
C LEU A 152 3.48 14.30 35.90
N TRP A 153 4.73 14.30 36.37
CA TRP A 153 5.85 13.63 35.70
C TRP A 153 5.60 12.13 35.50
N ALA A 154 5.10 11.41 36.52
CA ALA A 154 4.82 10.00 36.44
C ALA A 154 3.70 9.70 35.41
N VAL A 155 2.64 10.50 35.40
CA VAL A 155 1.52 10.36 34.45
C VAL A 155 1.98 10.66 33.01
N THR A 156 2.77 11.72 32.80
CA THR A 156 3.27 12.07 31.46
C THR A 156 4.28 11.08 30.93
N LEU A 157 5.12 10.47 31.79
CA LEU A 157 6.03 9.40 31.41
C LEU A 157 5.27 8.13 30.99
N LEU A 158 4.23 7.76 31.72
CA LEU A 158 3.37 6.64 31.32
C LEU A 158 2.61 6.95 30.03
N GLY A 159 2.10 8.18 29.87
CA GLY A 159 1.41 8.63 28.68
C GLY A 159 2.33 8.61 27.44
N SER A 160 3.55 9.12 27.56
CA SER A 160 4.53 9.10 26.46
C SER A 160 4.97 7.68 26.09
N LEU A 161 5.15 6.80 27.07
CA LEU A 161 5.43 5.38 26.85
C LEU A 161 4.28 4.72 26.08
N PHE A 162 3.03 5.02 26.46
CA PHE A 162 1.85 4.47 25.78
C PHE A 162 1.75 4.95 24.33
N ILE A 163 1.97 6.23 24.06
CA ILE A 163 2.02 6.80 22.72
C ILE A 163 3.12 6.10 21.90
N TRP A 164 4.30 5.86 22.49
CA TRP A 164 5.41 5.19 21.82
C TRP A 164 5.06 3.75 21.44
N VAL A 165 4.44 2.99 22.36
CA VAL A 165 4.00 1.60 22.10
C VAL A 165 2.92 1.56 21.01
N LEU A 166 1.92 2.45 21.08
CA LEU A 166 0.89 2.54 20.05
C LEU A 166 1.46 2.87 18.68
N SER A 167 2.40 3.81 18.62
CA SER A 167 3.11 4.20 17.41
C SER A 167 3.85 3.01 16.78
N LEU A 168 4.53 2.21 17.61
CA LEU A 168 5.24 1.01 17.17
C LEU A 168 4.26 -0.07 16.66
N VAL A 169 3.17 -0.33 17.38
CA VAL A 169 2.15 -1.30 16.96
C VAL A 169 1.52 -0.88 15.64
N MET A 170 1.21 0.40 15.50
CA MET A 170 0.59 0.95 14.29
C MET A 170 1.50 0.76 13.06
N ILE A 171 2.78 1.12 13.16
CA ILE A 171 3.71 0.97 12.04
C ILE A 171 3.96 -0.50 11.70
N LEU A 172 4.11 -1.39 12.69
CA LEU A 172 4.27 -2.83 12.47
C LEU A 172 3.05 -3.44 11.79
N THR A 173 1.83 -3.03 12.17
CA THR A 173 0.59 -3.50 11.54
C THR A 173 0.54 -3.11 10.06
N VAL A 174 0.89 -1.88 9.72
CA VAL A 174 0.90 -1.41 8.33
C VAL A 174 1.97 -2.12 7.51
N TYR A 175 3.18 -2.30 8.06
CA TYR A 175 4.23 -3.06 7.39
C TYR A 175 3.85 -4.52 7.18
N SER A 176 3.27 -5.16 8.20
CA SER A 176 2.77 -6.55 8.09
C SER A 176 1.71 -6.68 7.00
N LEU A 177 0.75 -5.76 6.96
CA LEU A 177 -0.30 -5.74 5.95
C LEU A 177 0.28 -5.52 4.55
N SER A 178 1.22 -4.59 4.40
CA SER A 178 1.93 -4.33 3.14
C SER A 178 2.69 -5.55 2.64
N LEU A 179 3.35 -6.31 3.54
CA LEU A 179 4.12 -7.50 3.21
C LEU A 179 3.23 -8.68 2.78
N ILE A 180 2.05 -8.82 3.37
CA ILE A 180 1.08 -9.88 3.01
C ILE A 180 0.45 -9.62 1.64
N HIS A 181 0.31 -8.36 1.23
CA HIS A 181 -0.32 -7.98 -0.04
C HIS A 181 0.65 -7.91 -1.23
N ILE A 182 1.96 -7.97 -0.98
CA ILE A 182 3.00 -8.04 -2.01
C ILE A 182 3.39 -9.49 -2.30
#